data_f155e937e2850dbf21578ff61f9a3b53
#
_entry.id   f155e937e2850dbf21578ff61f9a3b53
#
_cell.length_a   1.000
_cell.length_b   1.000
_cell.length_c   1.000
_cell.angle_alpha   90.00
_cell.angle_beta   90.00
_cell.angle_gamma   90.00
#
_symmetry.space_group_name_H-M   'P 1'
#
loop_
_entity.id
_entity.type
_entity.pdbx_description
1 polymer ?
#
loop_
_entity_poly.entity_id
_entity_poly.type
_entity_poly.pdbx_seq_one_letter_code
_entity_poly.pdbx_strand_id
1 'polypeptide(L)'
;LSLHDALPISIHDVNIDNEEITVNNLLRHYDIALNIVKEKLSGRGCKMLAKPSGITEYITAGQIHSSIQTMTSNDGETICPAKTENDLKKVVLNRGFYSIEDLKKEIDKQLQLSPEKRMAINVGVHGTDASWADLLLWINNNYGKKGADNVWIPNQEEYYEYNFYRTHGTAAVTKIDEHKLKLTVHLPSEEDFYYPSVTVNLSGIKKEDITSLDAGSTITGLSYSNYENGIMLNIDCRKYLTEHAENFVKRYEANPTDVSAKADALYFVNILKDSDKKEELKKRIK
;
A
#
# COMPACT_ATOMS: atom_id res chain seq x y z
N LEU A 1 3.96 -9.89 5.07
CA LEU A 1 3.73 -8.48 5.43
C LEU A 1 4.77 -8.06 6.45
N SER A 2 5.73 -7.22 6.04
CA SER A 2 6.66 -6.61 6.99
C SER A 2 5.93 -5.54 7.78
N LEU A 3 5.96 -5.64 9.11
CA LEU A 3 5.48 -4.58 9.99
C LEU A 3 6.17 -3.22 9.75
N HIS A 4 7.37 -3.22 9.17
CA HIS A 4 8.10 -1.98 8.87
C HIS A 4 7.53 -1.20 7.68
N ASP A 5 6.92 -1.88 6.70
CA ASP A 5 6.26 -1.22 5.57
C ASP A 5 4.81 -0.86 5.88
N ALA A 6 4.23 -1.49 6.90
CA ALA A 6 2.82 -1.35 7.25
C ALA A 6 2.56 -0.38 8.40
N LEU A 7 3.57 0.26 8.98
CA LEU A 7 3.34 1.27 10.02
C LEU A 7 2.82 2.56 9.37
N PRO A 8 1.51 2.83 9.44
CA PRO A 8 0.99 4.11 9.02
C PRO A 8 1.59 5.18 9.92
N ILE A 9 2.33 6.10 9.33
CA ILE A 9 2.71 7.31 10.03
C ILE A 9 1.49 8.21 9.94
N SER A 10 0.77 8.36 11.03
CA SER A 10 -0.37 9.25 11.11
C SER A 10 -0.19 10.24 12.24
N ILE A 11 -0.66 11.47 12.02
CA ILE A 11 -0.82 12.41 13.10
C ILE A 11 -2.07 12.01 13.87
N HIS A 12 -1.89 11.73 15.14
CA HIS A 12 -2.97 11.34 16.04
C HIS A 12 -2.63 11.87 17.44
N ASP A 13 -3.64 12.40 18.14
CA ASP A 13 -3.49 12.93 19.51
C ASP A 13 -2.29 13.87 19.65
N VAL A 14 -2.27 14.90 18.83
CA VAL A 14 -1.31 15.98 19.02
C VAL A 14 -1.54 16.53 20.42
N ASN A 15 -0.58 16.31 21.32
CA ASN A 15 -0.69 16.80 22.68
C ASN A 15 -0.63 18.34 22.69
N ILE A 16 -1.79 18.95 22.90
CA ILE A 16 -1.95 20.38 23.02
C ILE A 16 -1.98 20.70 24.52
N ASP A 17 -0.87 20.54 25.19
CA ASP A 17 -0.75 20.74 26.63
C ASP A 17 -1.42 22.05 27.07
N ASN A 18 -2.60 21.95 27.70
CA ASN A 18 -3.40 23.06 28.24
C ASN A 18 -3.81 24.15 27.23
N GLU A 19 -3.70 23.92 25.93
CA GLU A 19 -4.24 24.82 24.91
C GLU A 19 -5.66 24.42 24.51
N GLU A 20 -6.43 25.40 24.09
CA GLU A 20 -7.74 25.16 23.50
C GLU A 20 -7.61 24.45 22.13
N ILE A 21 -8.43 23.45 21.87
CA ILE A 21 -8.48 22.75 20.59
C ILE A 21 -9.17 23.68 19.57
N THR A 22 -8.35 24.47 18.88
CA THR A 22 -8.79 25.33 17.77
C THR A 22 -8.06 24.91 16.48
N VAL A 23 -8.64 25.23 15.32
CA VAL A 23 -8.02 24.96 14.02
C VAL A 23 -6.63 25.56 13.94
N ASN A 24 -6.42 26.79 14.42
CA ASN A 24 -5.11 27.46 14.36
C ASN A 24 -4.06 26.77 15.24
N ASN A 25 -4.43 26.35 16.45
CA ASN A 25 -3.52 25.61 17.33
C ASN A 25 -3.17 24.26 16.71
N LEU A 26 -4.14 23.56 16.14
CA LEU A 26 -3.93 22.28 15.46
C LEU A 26 -3.01 22.40 14.26
N LEU A 27 -3.14 23.43 13.42
CA LEU A 27 -2.24 23.65 12.28
C LEU A 27 -0.79 23.79 12.75
N ARG A 28 -0.54 24.59 13.81
CA ARG A 28 0.79 24.73 14.41
C ARG A 28 1.33 23.41 14.95
N HIS A 29 0.50 22.62 15.62
CA HIS A 29 0.89 21.31 16.14
C HIS A 29 1.16 20.29 15.04
N TYR A 30 0.42 20.34 13.93
CA TYR A 30 0.71 19.49 12.76
C TYR A 30 2.07 19.81 12.16
N ASP A 31 2.42 21.09 12.01
CA ASP A 31 3.77 21.50 11.56
C ASP A 31 4.86 20.93 12.48
N ILE A 32 4.69 21.05 13.81
CA ILE A 32 5.66 20.51 14.78
C ILE A 32 5.77 18.99 14.64
N ALA A 33 4.65 18.27 14.64
CA ALA A 33 4.63 16.81 14.54
C ALA A 33 5.25 16.32 13.23
N LEU A 34 4.92 16.95 12.10
CA LEU A 34 5.47 16.60 10.79
C LEU A 34 6.97 16.86 10.72
N ASN A 35 7.46 17.93 11.31
CA ASN A 35 8.90 18.21 11.38
C ASN A 35 9.64 17.16 12.22
N ILE A 36 9.06 16.75 13.35
CA ILE A 36 9.62 15.65 14.18
C ILE A 36 9.65 14.34 13.38
N VAL A 37 8.57 14.01 12.66
CA VAL A 37 8.51 12.80 11.82
C VAL A 37 9.60 12.85 10.74
N LYS A 38 9.74 13.95 10.01
CA LYS A 38 10.77 14.12 8.99
C LYS A 38 12.19 14.00 9.57
N GLU A 39 12.44 14.58 10.74
CA GLU A 39 13.73 14.46 11.43
C GLU A 39 14.05 13.02 11.83
N LYS A 40 13.09 12.33 12.46
CA LYS A 40 13.30 10.96 12.97
C LYS A 40 13.32 9.89 11.89
N LEU A 41 12.70 10.12 10.74
CA LEU A 41 12.56 9.16 9.66
C LEU A 41 13.37 9.57 8.40
N SER A 42 14.50 10.22 8.58
CA SER A 42 15.45 10.53 7.51
C SER A 42 14.82 11.30 6.35
N GLY A 43 13.94 12.25 6.65
CA GLY A 43 13.27 13.11 5.68
C GLY A 43 11.92 12.58 5.19
N ARG A 44 11.48 11.39 5.60
CA ARG A 44 10.15 10.90 5.26
C ARG A 44 9.07 11.75 5.91
N GLY A 45 8.18 12.32 5.10
CA GLY A 45 6.99 13.03 5.57
C GLY A 45 5.85 12.09 5.97
N CYS A 46 4.78 12.68 6.48
CA CYS A 46 3.51 12.01 6.73
C CYS A 46 2.39 12.82 6.07
N LYS A 47 1.50 12.15 5.37
CA LYS A 47 0.35 12.79 4.70
C LYS A 47 -1.00 12.32 5.21
N MET A 48 -1.00 11.49 6.24
CA MET A 48 -2.20 10.89 6.81
C MET A 48 -2.56 11.53 8.15
N LEU A 49 -3.85 11.77 8.35
CA LEU A 49 -4.45 12.16 9.63
C LEU A 49 -5.55 11.18 10.03
N ALA A 50 -5.48 10.67 11.26
CA ALA A 50 -6.58 9.94 11.89
C ALA A 50 -7.28 10.86 12.90
N LYS A 51 -8.58 11.14 12.70
CA LYS A 51 -9.38 11.99 13.59
C LYS A 51 -9.45 11.41 15.00
N PRO A 52 -8.93 12.08 16.02
CA PRO A 52 -9.08 11.61 17.39
C PRO A 52 -10.44 12.03 17.98
N SER A 53 -10.95 11.22 18.91
CA SER A 53 -12.03 11.55 19.87
C SER A 53 -13.29 12.23 19.29
N GLY A 54 -13.55 12.10 18.00
CA GLY A 54 -14.74 12.71 17.36
C GLY A 54 -14.69 14.24 17.18
N ILE A 55 -13.57 14.90 17.49
CA ILE A 55 -13.43 16.36 17.44
C ILE A 55 -13.23 16.82 15.99
N THR A 56 -14.17 17.65 15.48
CA THR A 56 -14.23 18.05 14.06
C THR A 56 -13.10 18.98 13.65
N GLU A 57 -12.57 19.80 14.57
CA GLU A 57 -11.48 20.75 14.36
C GLU A 57 -10.23 20.07 13.79
N TYR A 58 -9.95 18.81 14.17
CA TYR A 58 -8.84 18.03 13.61
C TYR A 58 -9.00 17.82 12.11
N ILE A 59 -10.19 17.44 11.65
CA ILE A 59 -10.46 17.27 10.21
C ILE A 59 -10.37 18.60 9.49
N THR A 60 -10.95 19.66 10.05
CA THR A 60 -10.92 21.01 9.46
C THR A 60 -9.48 21.50 9.29
N ALA A 61 -8.64 21.35 10.30
CA ALA A 61 -7.22 21.66 10.22
C ALA A 61 -6.49 20.78 9.18
N GLY A 62 -6.79 19.48 9.14
CA GLY A 62 -6.23 18.55 8.16
C GLY A 62 -6.59 18.88 6.71
N GLN A 63 -7.81 19.37 6.47
CA GLN A 63 -8.25 19.83 5.15
C GLN A 63 -7.49 21.07 4.68
N ILE A 64 -7.17 21.97 5.60
CA ILE A 64 -6.43 23.22 5.32
C ILE A 64 -4.93 22.94 5.16
N HIS A 65 -4.35 22.05 5.99
CA HIS A 65 -2.91 21.82 6.04
C HIS A 65 -2.38 21.19 4.75
N SER A 66 -1.36 21.81 4.13
CA SER A 66 -0.85 21.41 2.81
C SER A 66 -0.30 19.97 2.77
N SER A 67 0.38 19.53 3.81
CA SER A 67 0.99 18.18 3.87
C SER A 67 -0.01 17.07 4.16
N ILE A 68 -1.16 17.33 4.77
CA ILE A 68 -2.18 16.31 5.03
C ILE A 68 -2.99 16.08 3.76
N GLN A 69 -2.91 14.89 3.19
CA GLN A 69 -3.57 14.54 1.93
C GLN A 69 -4.72 13.55 2.10
N THR A 70 -4.62 12.64 3.07
CA THR A 70 -5.63 11.62 3.33
C THR A 70 -6.02 11.61 4.81
N MET A 71 -7.28 11.37 5.08
CA MET A 71 -7.82 11.43 6.44
C MET A 71 -8.74 10.26 6.72
N THR A 72 -8.86 9.87 7.99
CA THR A 72 -9.83 8.86 8.43
C THR A 72 -10.64 9.34 9.63
N SER A 73 -11.91 8.93 9.68
CA SER A 73 -12.83 9.18 10.79
C SER A 73 -13.86 8.06 10.88
N ASN A 74 -14.49 7.89 12.04
CA ASN A 74 -15.57 6.91 12.22
C ASN A 74 -16.84 7.30 11.44
N ASP A 75 -16.99 8.58 11.10
CA ASP A 75 -18.08 9.16 10.33
C ASP A 75 -17.67 9.55 8.90
N GLY A 76 -16.55 9.03 8.42
CA GLY A 76 -16.05 9.26 7.07
C GLY A 76 -16.78 8.45 5.99
N GLU A 77 -16.36 8.64 4.75
CA GLU A 77 -16.94 7.98 3.59
C GLU A 77 -16.47 6.53 3.46
N THR A 78 -17.43 5.63 3.20
CA THR A 78 -17.12 4.27 2.76
C THR A 78 -17.10 4.24 1.24
N ILE A 79 -16.01 3.75 0.66
CA ILE A 79 -15.79 3.78 -0.80
C ILE A 79 -15.87 2.38 -1.40
N CYS A 80 -16.31 2.32 -2.66
CA CYS A 80 -16.17 1.17 -3.53
C CYS A 80 -14.93 1.38 -4.43
N PRO A 81 -13.82 0.69 -4.23
CA PRO A 81 -12.59 0.94 -4.98
C PRO A 81 -12.77 0.84 -6.50
N ALA A 82 -13.60 -0.09 -6.97
CA ALA A 82 -13.86 -0.28 -8.39
C ALA A 82 -14.63 0.89 -9.05
N LYS A 83 -15.30 1.73 -8.26
CA LYS A 83 -16.09 2.88 -8.73
C LYS A 83 -15.48 4.24 -8.37
N THR A 84 -14.35 4.24 -7.67
CA THR A 84 -13.70 5.49 -7.27
C THR A 84 -12.96 6.07 -8.48
N GLU A 85 -13.41 7.23 -8.95
CA GLU A 85 -12.86 7.93 -10.12
C GLU A 85 -11.94 9.10 -9.74
N ASN A 86 -12.00 9.57 -8.50
CA ASN A 86 -11.14 10.65 -7.99
C ASN A 86 -9.90 10.12 -7.26
N ASP A 87 -8.94 10.99 -7.02
CA ASP A 87 -7.68 10.67 -6.35
C ASP A 87 -7.78 10.55 -4.83
N LEU A 88 -8.95 10.75 -4.26
CA LEU A 88 -9.22 10.75 -2.81
C LEU A 88 -8.49 11.85 -2.02
N LYS A 89 -7.92 12.84 -2.69
CA LYS A 89 -7.24 13.96 -2.03
C LYS A 89 -8.21 14.72 -1.12
N LYS A 90 -7.85 14.86 0.16
CA LYS A 90 -8.66 15.50 1.20
C LYS A 90 -9.97 14.80 1.53
N VAL A 91 -10.24 13.65 0.98
CA VAL A 91 -11.40 12.83 1.37
C VAL A 91 -11.16 12.25 2.77
N VAL A 92 -12.20 12.26 3.59
CA VAL A 92 -12.21 11.65 4.91
C VAL A 92 -12.83 10.26 4.78
N LEU A 93 -12.01 9.23 4.84
CA LEU A 93 -12.48 7.85 4.71
C LEU A 93 -13.01 7.31 6.03
N ASN A 94 -14.04 6.46 5.96
CA ASN A 94 -14.54 5.75 7.14
C ASN A 94 -13.43 4.89 7.76
N ARG A 95 -13.45 4.81 9.11
CA ARG A 95 -12.58 3.94 9.89
C ARG A 95 -13.41 3.18 10.91
N GLY A 96 -13.53 1.88 10.72
CA GLY A 96 -14.23 0.98 11.63
C GLY A 96 -13.32 0.38 12.70
N PHE A 97 -13.85 0.16 13.89
CA PHE A 97 -13.24 -0.64 14.94
C PHE A 97 -13.98 -1.97 15.02
N TYR A 98 -13.30 -3.05 14.69
CA TYR A 98 -13.89 -4.38 14.60
C TYR A 98 -13.31 -5.29 15.67
N SER A 99 -14.11 -6.22 16.18
CA SER A 99 -13.57 -7.43 16.76
C SER A 99 -12.93 -8.29 15.65
N ILE A 100 -12.01 -9.18 16.00
CA ILE A 100 -11.37 -10.09 15.03
C ILE A 100 -12.45 -10.92 14.29
N GLU A 101 -13.43 -11.43 15.00
CA GLU A 101 -14.51 -12.24 14.42
C GLU A 101 -15.42 -11.42 13.48
N ASP A 102 -15.73 -10.18 13.82
CA ASP A 102 -16.57 -9.33 12.95
C ASP A 102 -15.79 -8.87 11.71
N LEU A 103 -14.47 -8.65 11.85
CA LEU A 103 -13.62 -8.32 10.70
C LEU A 103 -13.52 -9.50 9.72
N LYS A 104 -13.37 -10.74 10.21
CA LYS A 104 -13.42 -11.94 9.36
C LYS A 104 -14.74 -12.05 8.61
N LYS A 105 -15.87 -11.88 9.31
CA LYS A 105 -17.21 -11.90 8.70
C LYS A 105 -17.38 -10.82 7.64
N GLU A 106 -16.87 -9.61 7.90
CA GLU A 106 -16.97 -8.51 6.92
C GLU A 106 -16.11 -8.76 5.68
N ILE A 107 -14.89 -9.33 5.85
CA ILE A 107 -14.04 -9.75 4.73
C ILE A 107 -14.77 -10.79 3.87
N ASP A 108 -15.31 -11.86 4.50
CA ASP A 108 -16.03 -12.91 3.79
C ASP A 108 -17.26 -12.37 3.05
N LYS A 109 -18.02 -11.47 3.69
CA LYS A 109 -19.17 -10.81 3.11
C LYS A 109 -18.80 -9.98 1.87
N GLN A 110 -17.73 -9.18 1.94
CA GLN A 110 -17.30 -8.37 0.81
C GLN A 110 -16.82 -9.26 -0.36
N LEU A 111 -16.15 -10.36 -0.07
CA LEU A 111 -15.65 -11.29 -1.09
C LEU A 111 -16.78 -12.07 -1.81
N GLN A 112 -17.95 -12.22 -1.19
CA GLN A 112 -19.14 -12.79 -1.83
C GLN A 112 -19.81 -11.84 -2.83
N LEU A 113 -19.51 -10.55 -2.76
CA LEU A 113 -20.00 -9.57 -3.71
C LEU A 113 -19.17 -9.57 -4.99
N SER A 114 -19.79 -9.17 -6.11
CA SER A 114 -19.05 -8.88 -7.34
C SER A 114 -18.11 -7.67 -7.14
N PRO A 115 -16.94 -7.62 -7.83
CA PRO A 115 -15.92 -6.59 -7.58
C PRO A 115 -16.46 -5.15 -7.57
N GLU A 116 -17.39 -4.84 -8.47
CA GLU A 116 -17.99 -3.50 -8.60
C GLU A 116 -18.97 -3.13 -7.44
N LYS A 117 -19.18 -4.04 -6.49
CA LYS A 117 -20.02 -3.83 -5.30
C LYS A 117 -19.23 -3.93 -4.00
N ARG A 118 -17.96 -4.34 -4.06
CA ARG A 118 -17.13 -4.50 -2.88
C ARG A 118 -16.75 -3.14 -2.31
N MET A 119 -16.91 -3.00 -1.02
CA MET A 119 -16.51 -1.81 -0.29
C MET A 119 -15.13 -2.01 0.36
N ALA A 120 -14.34 -0.96 0.41
CA ALA A 120 -13.10 -0.99 1.18
C ALA A 120 -13.40 -1.13 2.68
N ILE A 121 -12.60 -1.94 3.38
CA ILE A 121 -12.69 -2.10 4.83
C ILE A 121 -11.51 -1.32 5.43
N ASN A 122 -11.76 -0.13 5.97
CA ASN A 122 -10.76 0.65 6.67
C ASN A 122 -10.82 0.31 8.16
N VAL A 123 -9.71 -0.21 8.70
CA VAL A 123 -9.65 -0.69 10.08
C VAL A 123 -8.81 0.24 10.93
N GLY A 124 -9.38 0.70 12.05
CA GLY A 124 -8.67 1.39 13.11
C GLY A 124 -8.48 0.48 14.32
N VAL A 125 -7.31 0.57 14.96
CA VAL A 125 -7.02 -0.15 16.21
C VAL A 125 -6.21 0.74 17.14
N HIS A 126 -6.42 0.59 18.47
CA HIS A 126 -5.61 1.28 19.48
C HIS A 126 -4.43 0.44 19.96
N GLY A 127 -4.36 -0.82 19.57
CA GLY A 127 -3.29 -1.74 19.91
C GLY A 127 -3.52 -3.07 19.22
N THR A 128 -2.45 -3.85 19.12
CA THR A 128 -2.48 -5.19 18.54
C THR A 128 -1.90 -6.19 19.52
N ASP A 129 -2.49 -7.35 19.60
CA ASP A 129 -2.04 -8.50 20.36
C ASP A 129 -1.84 -9.73 19.45
N ALA A 130 -1.61 -10.90 20.03
CA ALA A 130 -1.41 -12.14 19.27
C ALA A 130 -2.59 -12.48 18.34
N SER A 131 -3.82 -12.09 18.68
CA SER A 131 -5.01 -12.35 17.85
C SER A 131 -4.96 -11.64 16.50
N TRP A 132 -4.29 -10.49 16.43
CA TRP A 132 -4.04 -9.77 15.17
C TRP A 132 -3.03 -10.50 14.27
N ALA A 133 -1.99 -11.11 14.86
CA ALA A 133 -1.07 -11.96 14.10
C ALA A 133 -1.80 -13.17 13.53
N ASP A 134 -2.66 -13.81 14.30
CA ASP A 134 -3.49 -14.92 13.85
C ASP A 134 -4.48 -14.51 12.75
N LEU A 135 -5.09 -13.34 12.86
CA LEU A 135 -5.94 -12.77 11.80
C LEU A 135 -5.15 -12.57 10.49
N LEU A 136 -3.98 -11.94 10.55
CA LEU A 136 -3.16 -11.70 9.36
C LEU A 136 -2.70 -13.03 8.71
N LEU A 137 -2.36 -14.04 9.52
CA LEU A 137 -2.07 -15.38 9.02
C LEU A 137 -3.30 -16.02 8.37
N TRP A 138 -4.47 -15.89 8.99
CA TRP A 138 -5.73 -16.38 8.42
C TRP A 138 -6.04 -15.72 7.08
N ILE A 139 -5.91 -14.38 6.97
CA ILE A 139 -6.10 -13.67 5.71
C ILE A 139 -5.09 -14.16 4.66
N ASN A 140 -3.80 -14.26 5.01
CA ASN A 140 -2.77 -14.71 4.08
C ASN A 140 -3.01 -16.14 3.57
N ASN A 141 -3.50 -17.03 4.42
CA ASN A 141 -3.74 -18.43 4.07
C ASN A 141 -5.00 -18.61 3.22
N ASN A 142 -6.03 -17.79 3.39
CA ASN A 142 -7.29 -17.91 2.67
C ASN A 142 -7.38 -16.99 1.44
N TYR A 143 -6.91 -15.75 1.56
CA TYR A 143 -7.15 -14.67 0.58
C TYR A 143 -5.88 -13.97 0.11
N GLY A 144 -4.75 -14.20 0.74
CA GLY A 144 -3.45 -13.69 0.32
C GLY A 144 -2.69 -14.69 -0.54
N LYS A 145 -1.37 -14.54 -0.59
CA LYS A 145 -0.44 -15.30 -1.44
C LYS A 145 -0.52 -16.83 -1.29
N LYS A 146 -0.91 -17.34 -0.13
CA LYS A 146 -1.07 -18.78 0.11
C LYS A 146 -2.49 -19.29 -0.18
N GLY A 147 -3.42 -18.41 -0.45
CA GLY A 147 -4.81 -18.69 -0.75
C GLY A 147 -5.24 -18.20 -2.13
N ALA A 148 -6.38 -17.54 -2.19
CA ALA A 148 -6.99 -17.06 -3.43
C ALA A 148 -6.29 -15.84 -4.08
N ASP A 149 -5.34 -15.21 -3.40
CA ASP A 149 -4.60 -13.99 -3.81
C ASP A 149 -5.54 -12.87 -4.31
N ASN A 150 -6.62 -12.62 -3.59
CA ASN A 150 -7.70 -11.71 -3.96
C ASN A 150 -8.00 -10.62 -2.92
N VAL A 151 -7.17 -10.48 -1.89
CA VAL A 151 -7.23 -9.41 -0.88
C VAL A 151 -5.90 -8.68 -0.81
N TRP A 152 -5.94 -7.38 -0.98
CA TRP A 152 -4.81 -6.48 -0.79
C TRP A 152 -5.00 -5.69 0.52
N ILE A 153 -3.94 -5.60 1.32
CA ILE A 153 -3.94 -4.91 2.63
C ILE A 153 -2.87 -3.83 2.62
N PRO A 154 -3.13 -2.68 2.04
CA PRO A 154 -2.23 -1.53 2.09
C PRO A 154 -2.37 -0.80 3.44
N ASN A 155 -1.37 0.00 3.77
CA ASN A 155 -1.59 1.09 4.71
C ASN A 155 -2.35 2.25 4.02
N GLN A 156 -2.84 3.21 4.82
CA GLN A 156 -3.66 4.30 4.29
C GLN A 156 -2.92 5.19 3.28
N GLU A 157 -1.62 5.46 3.49
CA GLU A 157 -0.82 6.26 2.56
C GLU A 157 -0.58 5.52 1.24
N GLU A 158 -0.23 4.24 1.32
CA GLU A 158 -0.05 3.39 0.14
C GLU A 158 -1.33 3.30 -0.69
N TYR A 159 -2.48 3.15 -0.03
CA TYR A 159 -3.77 3.13 -0.71
C TYR A 159 -4.08 4.47 -1.40
N TYR A 160 -3.82 5.59 -0.71
CA TYR A 160 -3.97 6.93 -1.28
C TYR A 160 -3.09 7.14 -2.51
N GLU A 161 -1.79 6.82 -2.40
CA GLU A 161 -0.85 6.98 -3.51
C GLU A 161 -1.18 6.07 -4.69
N TYR A 162 -1.55 4.80 -4.43
CA TYR A 162 -1.97 3.88 -5.47
C TYR A 162 -3.19 4.40 -6.22
N ASN A 163 -4.20 4.92 -5.51
CA ASN A 163 -5.40 5.48 -6.13
C ASN A 163 -5.07 6.77 -6.92
N PHE A 164 -4.15 7.60 -6.43
CA PHE A 164 -3.65 8.74 -7.18
C PHE A 164 -3.00 8.33 -8.49
N TYR A 165 -2.08 7.38 -8.47
CA TYR A 165 -1.44 6.89 -9.68
C TYR A 165 -2.43 6.25 -10.65
N ARG A 166 -3.43 5.55 -10.14
CA ARG A 166 -4.48 4.93 -10.95
C ARG A 166 -5.33 5.98 -11.69
N THR A 167 -5.56 7.12 -11.07
CA THR A 167 -6.43 8.18 -11.62
C THR A 167 -5.69 9.21 -12.46
N HIS A 168 -4.40 9.44 -12.19
CA HIS A 168 -3.58 10.45 -12.89
C HIS A 168 -2.50 9.85 -13.79
N GLY A 169 -2.17 8.57 -13.59
CA GLY A 169 -1.21 7.87 -14.43
C GLY A 169 -1.78 7.57 -15.81
N THR A 170 -0.90 7.34 -16.76
CA THR A 170 -1.30 6.91 -18.11
C THR A 170 -0.53 5.67 -18.52
N ALA A 171 -1.18 4.80 -19.29
CA ALA A 171 -0.56 3.61 -19.87
C ALA A 171 -0.86 3.55 -21.35
N ALA A 172 0.15 3.22 -22.16
CA ALA A 172 0.01 3.07 -23.60
C ALA A 172 0.79 1.84 -24.08
N VAL A 173 0.17 1.05 -24.96
CA VAL A 173 0.81 -0.07 -25.63
C VAL A 173 1.16 0.31 -27.06
N THR A 174 2.41 0.08 -27.45
CA THR A 174 2.89 0.28 -28.82
C THR A 174 3.39 -1.05 -29.36
N LYS A 175 2.87 -1.44 -30.52
CA LYS A 175 3.40 -2.59 -31.26
C LYS A 175 4.72 -2.18 -31.92
N ILE A 176 5.82 -2.84 -31.57
CA ILE A 176 7.14 -2.59 -32.18
C ILE A 176 7.32 -3.45 -33.43
N ASP A 177 6.96 -4.74 -33.33
CA ASP A 177 6.92 -5.68 -34.45
C ASP A 177 5.86 -6.77 -34.19
N GLU A 178 5.86 -7.85 -34.98
CA GLU A 178 4.89 -8.94 -34.84
C GLU A 178 4.97 -9.69 -33.50
N HIS A 179 6.13 -9.68 -32.86
CA HIS A 179 6.41 -10.43 -31.65
C HIS A 179 6.77 -9.55 -30.44
N LYS A 180 6.80 -8.22 -30.62
CA LYS A 180 7.24 -7.30 -29.57
C LYS A 180 6.27 -6.16 -29.35
N LEU A 181 5.83 -6.04 -28.11
CA LEU A 181 5.03 -4.94 -27.61
C LEU A 181 5.84 -4.12 -26.59
N LYS A 182 5.62 -2.82 -26.58
CA LYS A 182 6.13 -1.91 -25.56
C LYS A 182 4.98 -1.33 -24.77
N LEU A 183 4.93 -1.63 -23.48
CA LEU A 183 4.07 -0.93 -22.53
C LEU A 183 4.84 0.28 -21.98
N THR A 184 4.31 1.47 -22.13
CA THR A 184 4.82 2.68 -21.52
C THR A 184 3.83 3.13 -20.44
N VAL A 185 4.30 3.29 -19.21
CA VAL A 185 3.51 3.79 -18.09
C VAL A 185 4.15 5.09 -17.60
N HIS A 186 3.33 6.12 -17.45
CA HIS A 186 3.73 7.39 -16.86
C HIS A 186 3.03 7.55 -15.52
N LEU A 187 3.81 7.66 -14.44
CA LEU A 187 3.33 7.97 -13.10
C LEU A 187 3.73 9.42 -12.79
N PRO A 188 2.76 10.31 -12.52
CA PRO A 188 3.06 11.68 -12.12
C PRO A 188 3.83 11.68 -10.78
N SER A 189 4.72 12.67 -10.62
CA SER A 189 5.50 12.82 -9.39
C SER A 189 4.83 13.84 -8.49
N GLU A 190 4.59 13.47 -7.24
CA GLU A 190 4.14 14.34 -6.18
C GLU A 190 5.16 14.33 -5.04
N GLU A 191 5.27 15.45 -4.32
CA GLU A 191 6.14 15.56 -3.14
C GLU A 191 5.66 14.60 -2.05
N ASP A 192 6.61 13.98 -1.34
CA ASP A 192 6.34 13.04 -0.25
C ASP A 192 5.57 11.76 -0.65
N PHE A 193 5.60 11.34 -1.94
CA PHE A 193 5.10 10.04 -2.37
C PHE A 193 6.18 8.96 -2.28
N TYR A 194 5.83 7.81 -1.68
CA TYR A 194 6.77 6.74 -1.33
C TYR A 194 6.45 5.38 -1.96
N TYR A 195 5.23 5.23 -2.54
CA TYR A 195 4.72 3.97 -3.08
C TYR A 195 4.38 4.03 -4.57
N PRO A 196 5.31 4.51 -5.45
CA PRO A 196 5.04 4.64 -6.87
C PRO A 196 4.86 3.25 -7.50
N SER A 197 3.62 2.79 -7.56
CA SER A 197 3.23 1.49 -8.10
C SER A 197 1.87 1.57 -8.79
N VAL A 198 1.67 0.70 -9.78
CA VAL A 198 0.40 0.59 -10.47
C VAL A 198 0.20 -0.82 -11.02
N THR A 199 -1.06 -1.22 -11.13
CA THR A 199 -1.47 -2.43 -11.83
C THR A 199 -2.04 -2.08 -13.18
N VAL A 200 -1.54 -2.74 -14.23
CA VAL A 200 -2.02 -2.58 -15.61
C VAL A 200 -2.57 -3.90 -16.12
N ASN A 201 -3.81 -3.89 -16.60
CA ASN A 201 -4.43 -5.04 -17.23
C ASN A 201 -4.30 -4.92 -18.76
N LEU A 202 -3.74 -5.94 -19.41
CA LEU A 202 -3.61 -6.03 -20.86
C LEU A 202 -4.45 -7.20 -21.36
N SER A 203 -5.44 -6.91 -22.19
CA SER A 203 -6.30 -7.93 -22.81
C SER A 203 -5.66 -8.55 -24.05
N GLY A 204 -6.01 -9.79 -24.34
CA GLY A 204 -5.61 -10.47 -25.58
C GLY A 204 -4.20 -11.06 -25.59
N ILE A 205 -3.51 -11.07 -24.46
CA ILE A 205 -2.20 -11.70 -24.26
C ILE A 205 -2.30 -12.62 -23.05
N LYS A 206 -1.79 -13.84 -23.16
CA LYS A 206 -1.69 -14.77 -22.03
C LYS A 206 -0.26 -14.81 -21.51
N LYS A 207 -0.09 -15.18 -20.26
CA LYS A 207 1.24 -15.34 -19.65
C LYS A 207 2.11 -16.33 -20.44
N GLU A 208 1.51 -17.39 -20.96
CA GLU A 208 2.16 -18.44 -21.72
C GLU A 208 2.69 -17.97 -23.09
N ASP A 209 2.15 -16.86 -23.60
CA ASP A 209 2.59 -16.24 -24.86
C ASP A 209 3.84 -15.37 -24.68
N ILE A 210 4.21 -15.07 -23.42
CA ILE A 210 5.35 -14.20 -23.10
C ILE A 210 6.62 -15.03 -22.94
N THR A 211 7.52 -14.91 -23.89
CA THR A 211 8.83 -15.60 -23.85
C THR A 211 9.89 -14.83 -23.07
N SER A 212 9.80 -13.51 -23.04
CA SER A 212 10.67 -12.64 -22.25
C SER A 212 9.99 -11.33 -21.91
N LEU A 213 10.36 -10.74 -20.78
CA LEU A 213 9.89 -9.46 -20.31
C LEU A 213 11.09 -8.60 -19.90
N ASP A 214 11.29 -7.49 -20.59
CA ASP A 214 12.35 -6.54 -20.26
C ASP A 214 11.74 -5.32 -19.56
N ALA A 215 12.26 -5.00 -18.39
CA ALA A 215 11.75 -3.90 -17.55
C ALA A 215 12.70 -2.70 -17.62
N GLY A 216 12.15 -1.52 -17.83
CA GLY A 216 12.88 -0.25 -17.80
C GLY A 216 13.68 -0.03 -16.51
N SER A 217 14.68 0.83 -16.55
CA SER A 217 15.60 1.09 -15.41
C SER A 217 14.90 1.63 -14.16
N THR A 218 13.83 2.39 -14.33
CA THR A 218 13.03 2.96 -13.23
C THR A 218 12.15 1.94 -12.50
N ILE A 219 11.87 0.78 -13.12
CA ILE A 219 11.10 -0.29 -12.52
C ILE A 219 12.03 -1.09 -11.60
N THR A 220 11.63 -1.28 -10.36
CA THR A 220 12.35 -2.04 -9.34
C THR A 220 11.70 -3.38 -9.04
N GLY A 221 10.37 -3.44 -9.13
CA GLY A 221 9.58 -4.65 -8.98
C GLY A 221 8.66 -4.87 -10.17
N LEU A 222 8.50 -6.13 -10.58
CA LEU A 222 7.59 -6.51 -11.68
C LEU A 222 7.12 -7.94 -11.46
N SER A 223 5.81 -8.10 -11.43
CA SER A 223 5.16 -9.41 -11.43
C SER A 223 3.95 -9.41 -12.37
N TYR A 224 3.62 -10.56 -12.91
CA TYR A 224 2.45 -10.69 -13.78
C TYR A 224 1.83 -12.08 -13.69
N SER A 225 0.54 -12.13 -13.94
CA SER A 225 -0.26 -13.37 -13.96
C SER A 225 -1.39 -13.27 -14.97
N ASN A 226 -1.98 -14.41 -15.34
CA ASN A 226 -3.20 -14.39 -16.13
C ASN A 226 -4.34 -13.74 -15.33
N TYR A 227 -5.12 -12.91 -15.97
CA TYR A 227 -6.27 -12.24 -15.41
C TYR A 227 -7.35 -12.05 -16.48
N GLU A 228 -8.54 -12.57 -16.25
CA GLU A 228 -9.64 -12.56 -17.23
C GLU A 228 -9.20 -13.08 -18.62
N ASN A 229 -9.36 -12.28 -19.67
CA ASN A 229 -8.96 -12.60 -21.04
C ASN A 229 -7.56 -12.08 -21.40
N GLY A 230 -6.73 -11.81 -20.41
CA GLY A 230 -5.41 -11.22 -20.60
C GLY A 230 -4.46 -11.45 -19.45
N ILE A 231 -3.59 -10.49 -19.21
CA ILE A 231 -2.63 -10.47 -18.09
C ILE A 231 -2.80 -9.23 -17.23
N MET A 232 -2.51 -9.38 -15.95
CA MET A 232 -2.36 -8.31 -14.99
C MET A 232 -0.88 -8.16 -14.66
N LEU A 233 -0.34 -6.96 -14.85
CA LEU A 233 1.03 -6.60 -14.49
C LEU A 233 1.02 -5.69 -13.28
N ASN A 234 1.78 -6.04 -12.24
CA ASN A 234 2.06 -5.18 -11.10
C ASN A 234 3.43 -4.55 -11.32
N ILE A 235 3.45 -3.25 -11.50
CA ILE A 235 4.66 -2.45 -11.76
C ILE A 235 4.97 -1.64 -10.51
N ASP A 236 6.17 -1.83 -9.95
CA ASP A 236 6.64 -1.15 -8.76
C ASP A 236 7.92 -0.36 -9.08
N CYS A 237 7.89 0.93 -8.76
CA CYS A 237 9.00 1.85 -8.99
C CYS A 237 9.59 2.39 -7.67
N ARG A 238 9.31 1.75 -6.51
CA ARG A 238 9.88 2.15 -5.22
C ARG A 238 11.41 2.10 -5.26
N LYS A 239 12.03 3.24 -5.02
CA LYS A 239 13.49 3.42 -5.15
C LYS A 239 14.31 2.40 -4.34
N TYR A 240 13.86 2.09 -3.13
CA TYR A 240 14.60 1.26 -2.18
C TYR A 240 14.09 -0.18 -2.09
N LEU A 241 13.26 -0.64 -3.03
CA LEU A 241 12.68 -1.98 -2.98
C LEU A 241 13.75 -3.07 -2.97
N THR A 242 14.82 -2.93 -3.78
CA THR A 242 15.94 -3.90 -3.84
C THR A 242 16.72 -3.93 -2.53
N GLU A 243 17.02 -2.76 -1.96
CA GLU A 243 17.69 -2.67 -0.65
C GLU A 243 16.84 -3.27 0.46
N HIS A 244 15.55 -3.03 0.41
CA HIS A 244 14.58 -3.60 1.34
C HIS A 244 14.56 -5.13 1.26
N ALA A 245 14.49 -5.70 0.07
CA ALA A 245 14.58 -7.15 -0.14
C ALA A 245 15.90 -7.72 0.41
N GLU A 246 17.02 -7.03 0.19
CA GLU A 246 18.31 -7.44 0.74
C GLU A 246 18.34 -7.43 2.28
N ASN A 247 17.69 -6.47 2.91
CA ASN A 247 17.59 -6.41 4.37
C ASN A 247 16.81 -7.60 4.94
N PHE A 248 15.75 -8.05 4.27
CA PHE A 248 15.03 -9.26 4.66
C PHE A 248 15.88 -10.53 4.46
N VAL A 249 16.66 -10.60 3.40
CA VAL A 249 17.61 -11.72 3.20
C VAL A 249 18.65 -11.75 4.34
N LYS A 250 19.24 -10.61 4.69
CA LYS A 250 20.17 -10.51 5.83
C LYS A 250 19.54 -10.92 7.16
N ARG A 251 18.27 -10.53 7.37
CA ARG A 251 17.51 -10.95 8.57
C ARG A 251 17.33 -12.46 8.62
N TYR A 252 16.99 -13.09 7.51
CA TYR A 252 16.92 -14.55 7.39
C TYR A 252 18.30 -15.19 7.64
N GLU A 253 19.38 -14.69 7.04
CA GLU A 253 20.75 -15.21 7.23
C GLU A 253 21.19 -15.14 8.70
N ALA A 254 20.74 -14.13 9.46
CA ALA A 254 21.03 -14.02 10.89
C ALA A 254 20.31 -15.09 11.74
N ASN A 255 19.17 -15.60 11.29
CA ASN A 255 18.42 -16.69 11.93
C ASN A 255 17.75 -17.62 10.88
N PRO A 256 18.52 -18.54 10.26
CA PRO A 256 18.02 -19.39 9.17
C PRO A 256 16.92 -20.38 9.57
N THR A 257 16.70 -20.59 10.86
CA THR A 257 15.64 -21.46 11.38
C THR A 257 14.30 -20.73 11.54
N ASP A 258 14.29 -19.41 11.42
CA ASP A 258 13.07 -18.60 11.47
C ASP A 258 12.29 -18.70 10.16
N VAL A 259 11.21 -19.49 10.18
CA VAL A 259 10.34 -19.74 9.03
C VAL A 259 9.68 -18.43 8.55
N SER A 260 9.37 -17.50 9.45
CA SER A 260 8.78 -16.21 9.12
C SER A 260 9.79 -15.33 8.38
N ALA A 261 11.03 -15.22 8.89
CA ALA A 261 12.09 -14.47 8.22
C ALA A 261 12.40 -15.03 6.82
N LYS A 262 12.35 -16.36 6.64
CA LYS A 262 12.48 -17.01 5.33
C LYS A 262 11.35 -16.62 4.38
N ALA A 263 10.11 -16.66 4.86
CA ALA A 263 8.93 -16.31 4.07
C ALA A 263 8.96 -14.84 3.63
N ASP A 264 9.34 -13.93 4.53
CA ASP A 264 9.50 -12.50 4.24
C ASP A 264 10.59 -12.29 3.17
N ALA A 265 11.77 -12.90 3.33
CA ALA A 265 12.86 -12.79 2.37
C ALA A 265 12.45 -13.28 0.98
N LEU A 266 11.80 -14.43 0.89
CA LEU A 266 11.27 -14.97 -0.37
C LEU A 266 10.24 -14.05 -1.00
N TYR A 267 9.32 -13.47 -0.20
CA TYR A 267 8.31 -12.55 -0.69
C TYR A 267 8.95 -11.33 -1.35
N PHE A 268 9.84 -10.62 -0.63
CA PHE A 268 10.44 -9.39 -1.16
C PHE A 268 11.39 -9.63 -2.33
N VAL A 269 12.10 -10.75 -2.36
CA VAL A 269 12.94 -11.11 -3.52
C VAL A 269 12.08 -11.47 -4.74
N ASN A 270 10.96 -12.15 -4.55
CA ASN A 270 10.11 -12.57 -5.68
C ASN A 270 9.43 -11.39 -6.38
N ILE A 271 9.08 -10.32 -5.68
CA ILE A 271 8.46 -9.13 -6.29
C ILE A 271 9.44 -8.25 -7.05
N LEU A 272 10.76 -8.42 -6.87
CA LEU A 272 11.76 -7.69 -7.67
C LEU A 272 11.62 -8.06 -9.14
N LYS A 273 11.94 -7.10 -10.03
CA LYS A 273 12.12 -7.40 -11.44
C LYS A 273 13.26 -8.39 -11.64
N ASP A 274 13.21 -9.14 -12.74
CA ASP A 274 14.29 -10.08 -13.08
C ASP A 274 15.60 -9.32 -13.29
N SER A 275 16.65 -9.75 -12.61
CA SER A 275 17.97 -9.14 -12.61
C SER A 275 18.99 -10.07 -11.94
N ASP A 276 20.28 -9.84 -12.21
CA ASP A 276 21.38 -10.56 -11.55
C ASP A 276 21.27 -10.42 -10.01
N LYS A 277 20.86 -9.25 -9.52
CA LYS A 277 20.68 -9.02 -8.07
C LYS A 277 19.55 -9.86 -7.48
N LYS A 278 18.43 -10.01 -8.17
CA LYS A 278 17.36 -10.91 -7.75
C LYS A 278 17.85 -12.36 -7.64
N GLU A 279 18.59 -12.82 -8.65
CA GLU A 279 19.13 -14.18 -8.65
C GLU A 279 20.21 -14.40 -7.57
N GLU A 280 21.04 -13.40 -7.31
CA GLU A 280 21.97 -13.40 -6.17
C GLU A 280 21.23 -13.57 -4.85
N LEU A 281 20.19 -12.74 -4.60
CA LEU A 281 19.42 -12.78 -3.37
C LEU A 281 18.68 -14.12 -3.19
N LYS A 282 18.09 -14.67 -4.26
CA LYS A 282 17.45 -15.99 -4.22
C LYS A 282 18.41 -17.11 -3.78
N LYS A 283 19.66 -17.09 -4.28
CA LYS A 283 20.68 -18.10 -3.92
C LYS A 283 21.07 -18.07 -2.44
N ARG A 284 20.86 -16.93 -1.77
CA ARG A 284 21.15 -16.76 -0.34
C ARG A 284 20.03 -17.28 0.57
N ILE A 285 18.83 -17.47 0.04
CA ILE A 285 17.69 -18.03 0.76
C ILE A 285 17.66 -19.55 0.51
N LYS A 286 18.20 -20.32 1.45
CA LYS A 286 18.35 -21.79 1.36
C LYS A 286 17.15 -22.54 1.93
#